data_3cd16aa7dd95ff714b68cadd771ccd94
#
_entry.id   3cd16aa7dd95ff714b68cadd771ccd94
#
_cell.length_a   1.000
_cell.length_b   1.000
_cell.length_c   1.000
_cell.angle_alpha   90.00
_cell.angle_beta   90.00
_cell.angle_gamma   90.00
#
_symmetry.space_group_name_H-M   'P 1'
#
loop_
_entity.id
_entity.type
_entity.pdbx_description
1 polymer ?
#
loop_
_entity_poly.entity_id
_entity_poly.type
_entity_poly.pdbx_seq_one_letter_code
_entity_poly.pdbx_strand_id
1 'polypeptide(L)'
;MAGLSKSRIMSSLQCLKRVHLEIHRKDLLEYSKATEAAFAIGHEVGDMAIRLYGRGRGTEVEYGKGNLSQALATTRELMISGTQEPIFEATLEHEGVLVREDVLIPTGGASWRIVEVKASTKVKPEHVQDCAIQAWVHQGVGYALDSISLAHIDNQFRYRGDGDYDGLLVEKDPGACPRIEAVARESRFESDFSVF
;
A
#
# COMPACT_ATOMS: atom_id res chain seq x y z
N MET A 1 18.82 -11.17 2.48
CA MET A 1 17.76 -11.55 3.44
C MET A 1 16.43 -11.13 2.81
N ALA A 2 15.39 -11.96 2.88
CA ALA A 2 14.08 -11.54 2.39
C ALA A 2 13.55 -10.46 3.34
N GLY A 3 13.42 -9.23 2.85
CA GLY A 3 12.85 -8.12 3.62
C GLY A 3 11.42 -8.40 4.09
N LEU A 4 10.97 -7.67 5.10
CA LEU A 4 9.58 -7.71 5.56
C LEU A 4 8.70 -6.92 4.59
N SER A 5 7.75 -7.59 3.92
CA SER A 5 6.72 -6.86 3.18
C SER A 5 5.67 -6.28 4.14
N LYS A 6 5.00 -5.20 3.73
CA LYS A 6 3.84 -4.62 4.44
C LYS A 6 2.85 -5.69 4.88
N SER A 7 2.48 -6.62 4.00
CA SER A 7 1.56 -7.71 4.33
C SER A 7 2.05 -8.64 5.44
N ARG A 8 3.36 -8.92 5.51
CA ARG A 8 3.95 -9.73 6.60
C ARG A 8 3.93 -8.99 7.93
N ILE A 9 4.17 -7.67 7.92
CA ILE A 9 4.03 -6.85 9.13
C ILE A 9 2.58 -6.90 9.61
N MET A 10 1.61 -6.70 8.71
CA MET A 10 0.19 -6.80 9.04
C MET A 10 -0.20 -8.19 9.58
N SER A 11 0.37 -9.27 9.01
CA SER A 11 0.19 -10.63 9.55
C SER A 11 0.80 -10.80 10.93
N SER A 12 1.96 -10.19 11.20
CA SER A 12 2.63 -10.27 12.52
C SER A 12 1.84 -9.54 13.61
N LEU A 13 1.23 -8.39 13.28
CA LEU A 13 0.36 -7.65 14.19
C LEU A 13 -0.90 -8.44 14.57
N GLN A 14 -1.38 -9.31 13.70
CA GLN A 14 -2.47 -10.21 14.02
C GLN A 14 -2.00 -11.40 14.87
N CYS A 15 -0.90 -12.06 14.45
CA CYS A 15 -0.40 -13.25 15.12
C CYS A 15 1.03 -13.59 14.66
N LEU A 16 1.99 -13.59 15.57
CA LEU A 16 3.39 -13.96 15.28
C LEU A 16 3.53 -15.36 14.69
N LYS A 17 2.71 -16.31 15.17
CA LYS A 17 2.69 -17.68 14.60
C LYS A 17 2.24 -17.69 13.14
N ARG A 18 1.28 -16.83 12.78
CA ARG A 18 0.82 -16.71 11.40
C ARG A 18 1.96 -16.29 10.47
N VAL A 19 2.65 -15.20 10.77
CA VAL A 19 3.76 -14.75 9.92
C VAL A 19 4.90 -15.78 9.85
N HIS A 20 5.19 -16.47 10.95
CA HIS A 20 6.16 -17.56 10.96
C HIS A 20 5.77 -18.67 9.97
N LEU A 21 4.51 -19.10 9.98
CA LEU A 21 4.01 -20.12 9.06
C LEU A 21 4.00 -19.63 7.61
N GLU A 22 3.59 -18.41 7.35
CA GLU A 22 3.61 -17.81 6.01
C GLU A 22 5.02 -17.73 5.40
N ILE A 23 6.06 -17.62 6.24
CA ILE A 23 7.45 -17.57 5.79
C ILE A 23 8.02 -18.98 5.62
N HIS A 24 7.86 -19.86 6.61
CA HIS A 24 8.58 -21.13 6.72
C HIS A 24 7.77 -22.36 6.30
N ARG A 25 6.45 -22.25 6.26
CA ARG A 25 5.55 -23.38 5.96
C ARG A 25 4.49 -22.97 4.94
N LYS A 26 4.97 -22.50 3.78
CA LYS A 26 4.10 -22.15 2.65
C LYS A 26 3.26 -23.31 2.13
N ASP A 27 3.71 -24.53 2.41
CA ASP A 27 2.99 -25.76 2.13
C ASP A 27 1.67 -25.90 2.89
N LEU A 28 1.50 -25.16 4.00
CA LEU A 28 0.28 -25.13 4.80
C LEU A 28 -0.67 -23.97 4.43
N LEU A 29 -0.29 -23.17 3.43
CA LEU A 29 -1.09 -22.02 3.03
C LEU A 29 -2.23 -22.47 2.13
N GLU A 30 -3.43 -22.45 2.67
CA GLU A 30 -4.67 -22.71 1.94
C GLU A 30 -5.57 -21.48 1.95
N TYR A 31 -6.06 -21.11 0.79
CA TYR A 31 -7.05 -20.05 0.68
C TYR A 31 -8.45 -20.64 0.51
N SER A 32 -9.38 -20.14 1.31
CA SER A 32 -10.79 -20.46 1.08
C SER A 32 -11.27 -19.79 -0.20
N LYS A 33 -12.32 -20.32 -0.84
CA LYS A 33 -12.96 -19.69 -2.00
C LYS A 33 -13.40 -18.25 -1.71
N ALA A 34 -13.82 -17.97 -0.48
CA ALA A 34 -14.17 -16.61 -0.05
C ALA A 34 -12.95 -15.69 -0.02
N THR A 35 -11.79 -16.19 0.41
CA THR A 35 -10.53 -15.44 0.39
C THR A 35 -10.07 -15.15 -1.05
N GLU A 36 -10.16 -16.14 -1.93
CA GLU A 36 -9.82 -15.98 -3.35
C GLU A 36 -10.75 -14.95 -4.03
N ALA A 37 -12.05 -15.02 -3.76
CA ALA A 37 -13.01 -14.02 -4.24
C ALA A 37 -12.69 -12.60 -3.71
N ALA A 38 -12.30 -12.49 -2.43
CA ALA A 38 -11.89 -11.20 -1.86
C ALA A 38 -10.64 -10.64 -2.54
N PHE A 39 -9.67 -11.49 -2.90
CA PHE A 39 -8.49 -11.06 -3.66
C PHE A 39 -8.88 -10.58 -5.07
N ALA A 40 -9.76 -11.31 -5.77
CA ALA A 40 -10.24 -10.91 -7.08
C ALA A 40 -10.91 -9.52 -7.04
N ILE A 41 -11.81 -9.31 -6.08
CA ILE A 41 -12.45 -8.00 -5.87
C ILE A 41 -11.40 -6.93 -5.53
N GLY A 42 -10.38 -7.26 -4.74
CA GLY A 42 -9.27 -6.36 -4.43
C GLY A 42 -8.55 -5.87 -5.69
N HIS A 43 -8.24 -6.78 -6.61
CA HIS A 43 -7.63 -6.45 -7.90
C HIS A 43 -8.55 -5.57 -8.76
N GLU A 44 -9.82 -5.92 -8.90
CA GLU A 44 -10.78 -5.12 -9.66
C GLU A 44 -10.90 -3.68 -9.13
N VAL A 45 -10.87 -3.51 -7.82
CA VAL A 45 -10.91 -2.19 -7.18
C VAL A 45 -9.59 -1.43 -7.39
N GLY A 46 -8.44 -2.12 -7.38
CA GLY A 46 -7.15 -1.56 -7.76
C GLY A 46 -7.13 -1.05 -9.20
N ASP A 47 -7.58 -1.86 -10.15
CA ASP A 47 -7.69 -1.47 -11.57
C ASP A 47 -8.61 -0.26 -11.74
N MET A 48 -9.70 -0.22 -10.97
CA MET A 48 -10.61 0.91 -10.97
C MET A 48 -9.94 2.18 -10.41
N ALA A 49 -9.12 2.06 -9.36
CA ALA A 49 -8.37 3.19 -8.82
C ALA A 49 -7.37 3.74 -9.85
N ILE A 50 -6.63 2.89 -10.56
CA ILE A 50 -5.75 3.30 -11.67
C ILE A 50 -6.53 4.12 -12.68
N ARG A 51 -7.71 3.64 -13.07
CA ARG A 51 -8.58 4.35 -14.02
C ARG A 51 -9.08 5.70 -13.50
N LEU A 52 -9.55 5.77 -12.26
CA LEU A 52 -10.14 6.96 -11.67
C LEU A 52 -9.11 8.03 -11.36
N TYR A 53 -7.98 7.65 -10.75
CA TYR A 53 -6.91 8.59 -10.41
C TYR A 53 -6.02 8.95 -11.60
N GLY A 54 -5.81 8.03 -12.52
CA GLY A 54 -5.00 8.24 -13.71
C GLY A 54 -5.72 9.01 -14.81
N ARG A 55 -7.00 8.76 -15.01
CA ARG A 55 -7.77 9.32 -16.13
C ARG A 55 -7.06 9.18 -17.48
N GLY A 56 -6.48 8.00 -17.71
CA GLY A 56 -5.70 7.66 -18.90
C GLY A 56 -4.24 8.17 -18.89
N ARG A 57 -3.74 8.66 -17.75
CA ARG A 57 -2.35 9.09 -17.53
C ARG A 57 -1.74 8.36 -16.36
N GLY A 58 -0.45 8.51 -16.17
CA GLY A 58 0.31 7.88 -15.09
C GLY A 58 1.02 6.60 -15.53
N THR A 59 1.82 6.08 -14.64
CA THR A 59 2.63 4.88 -14.90
C THR A 59 2.39 3.86 -13.80
N GLU A 60 1.99 2.66 -14.18
CA GLU A 60 1.93 1.52 -13.28
C GLU A 60 3.29 0.83 -13.22
N VAL A 61 3.80 0.63 -12.00
CA VAL A 61 5.06 -0.06 -11.77
C VAL A 61 4.80 -1.56 -11.72
N GLU A 62 5.27 -2.26 -12.75
CA GLU A 62 5.14 -3.71 -12.82
C GLU A 62 5.92 -4.41 -11.71
N TYR A 63 5.25 -5.28 -10.99
CA TYR A 63 5.83 -6.12 -9.96
C TYR A 63 5.50 -7.59 -10.20
N GLY A 64 6.51 -8.37 -10.59
CA GLY A 64 6.38 -9.80 -10.84
C GLY A 64 7.43 -10.63 -10.09
N LYS A 65 7.36 -11.95 -10.20
CA LYS A 65 8.33 -12.83 -9.57
C LYS A 65 9.73 -12.54 -10.11
N GLY A 66 10.63 -12.08 -9.23
CA GLY A 66 12.06 -11.89 -9.54
C GLY A 66 12.43 -10.51 -10.07
N ASN A 67 11.50 -9.56 -10.19
CA ASN A 67 11.80 -8.20 -10.67
C ASN A 67 11.70 -7.09 -9.61
N LEU A 68 11.81 -7.42 -8.31
CA LEU A 68 11.78 -6.43 -7.22
C LEU A 68 12.76 -5.28 -7.45
N SER A 69 14.01 -5.59 -7.82
CA SER A 69 15.03 -4.56 -8.07
C SER A 69 14.63 -3.62 -9.20
N GLN A 70 13.97 -4.15 -10.23
CA GLN A 70 13.46 -3.34 -11.34
C GLN A 70 12.31 -2.44 -10.89
N ALA A 71 11.35 -2.95 -10.10
CA ALA A 71 10.25 -2.17 -9.59
C ALA A 71 10.73 -1.01 -8.70
N LEU A 72 11.70 -1.27 -7.81
CA LEU A 72 12.35 -0.24 -6.99
C LEU A 72 13.07 0.82 -7.85
N ALA A 73 13.81 0.38 -8.88
CA ALA A 73 14.52 1.29 -9.78
C ALA A 73 13.54 2.16 -10.58
N THR A 74 12.51 1.55 -11.17
CA THR A 74 11.48 2.25 -11.93
C THR A 74 10.75 3.29 -11.09
N THR A 75 10.34 2.92 -9.86
CA THR A 75 9.70 3.87 -8.94
C THR A 75 10.62 5.07 -8.67
N ARG A 76 11.89 4.79 -8.33
CA ARG A 76 12.88 5.84 -8.07
C ARG A 76 13.10 6.76 -9.27
N GLU A 77 13.23 6.20 -10.46
CA GLU A 77 13.43 6.96 -11.70
C GLU A 77 12.23 7.89 -11.95
N LEU A 78 11.01 7.40 -11.83
CA LEU A 78 9.79 8.19 -11.97
C LEU A 78 9.73 9.34 -10.95
N MET A 79 10.03 9.06 -9.68
CA MET A 79 10.01 10.08 -8.63
C MET A 79 11.09 11.15 -8.84
N ILE A 80 12.29 10.78 -9.27
CA ILE A 80 13.40 11.73 -9.54
C ILE A 80 13.15 12.52 -10.82
N SER A 81 12.47 11.97 -11.82
CA SER A 81 12.18 12.66 -13.08
C SER A 81 11.30 13.91 -12.92
N GLY A 82 10.67 14.08 -11.75
CA GLY A 82 9.74 15.18 -11.49
C GLY A 82 8.43 15.04 -12.26
N THR A 83 7.99 13.79 -12.50
CA THR A 83 6.71 13.53 -13.14
C THR A 83 5.58 14.31 -12.47
N GLN A 84 4.66 14.80 -13.28
CA GLN A 84 3.42 15.42 -12.80
C GLN A 84 2.22 14.47 -12.89
N GLU A 85 2.49 13.21 -13.26
CA GLU A 85 1.47 12.19 -13.41
C GLU A 85 1.53 11.20 -12.24
N PRO A 86 0.40 10.56 -11.89
CA PRO A 86 0.37 9.54 -10.84
C PRO A 86 1.29 8.35 -11.16
N ILE A 87 1.88 7.79 -10.13
CA ILE A 87 2.56 6.50 -10.17
C ILE A 87 1.67 5.49 -9.44
N PHE A 88 1.37 4.37 -10.08
CA PHE A 88 0.58 3.29 -9.50
C PHE A 88 1.48 2.14 -9.10
N GLU A 89 1.15 1.47 -8.00
CA GLU A 89 1.92 0.35 -7.44
C GLU A 89 3.38 0.73 -7.17
N ALA A 90 3.60 1.99 -6.76
CA ALA A 90 4.93 2.50 -6.48
C ALA A 90 5.62 1.66 -5.40
N THR A 91 6.76 1.07 -5.75
CA THR A 91 7.47 0.11 -4.90
C THR A 91 8.63 0.80 -4.20
N LEU A 92 8.60 0.82 -2.87
CA LEU A 92 9.61 1.46 -2.02
C LEU A 92 10.11 0.50 -0.94
N GLU A 93 11.36 0.69 -0.50
CA GLU A 93 11.96 -0.08 0.59
C GLU A 93 12.75 0.85 1.52
N HIS A 94 12.50 0.74 2.80
CA HIS A 94 13.26 1.43 3.85
C HIS A 94 13.50 0.47 5.02
N GLU A 95 14.76 0.40 5.50
CA GLU A 95 15.19 -0.48 6.60
C GLU A 95 14.70 -1.94 6.47
N GLY A 96 14.70 -2.47 5.23
CA GLY A 96 14.27 -3.83 4.94
C GLY A 96 12.74 -4.02 4.91
N VAL A 97 11.97 -2.95 5.04
CA VAL A 97 10.51 -2.97 4.90
C VAL A 97 10.10 -2.55 3.50
N LEU A 98 9.43 -3.44 2.80
CA LEU A 98 8.93 -3.23 1.44
C LEU A 98 7.45 -2.86 1.45
N VAL A 99 7.11 -1.78 0.76
CA VAL A 99 5.73 -1.38 0.48
C VAL A 99 5.48 -1.26 -1.01
N ARG A 100 4.22 -1.36 -1.38
CA ARG A 100 3.68 -0.96 -2.69
C ARG A 100 2.55 0.01 -2.41
N GLU A 101 2.70 1.22 -2.88
CA GLU A 101 1.73 2.30 -2.72
C GLU A 101 0.77 2.25 -3.89
N ASP A 102 -0.52 2.03 -3.62
CA ASP A 102 -1.52 1.81 -4.68
C ASP A 102 -1.58 3.00 -5.64
N VAL A 103 -1.64 4.22 -5.11
CA VAL A 103 -1.62 5.45 -5.90
C VAL A 103 -0.72 6.49 -5.25
N LEU A 104 0.31 6.91 -5.96
CA LEU A 104 1.24 7.95 -5.53
C LEU A 104 1.11 9.17 -6.45
N ILE A 105 0.68 10.30 -5.91
CA ILE A 105 0.34 11.50 -6.67
C ILE A 105 1.33 12.62 -6.35
N PRO A 106 1.98 13.24 -7.36
CA PRO A 106 2.85 14.38 -7.13
C PRO A 106 2.00 15.61 -6.73
N THR A 107 2.45 16.32 -5.68
CA THR A 107 1.77 17.53 -5.17
C THR A 107 2.56 18.81 -5.45
N GLY A 108 3.71 18.68 -6.09
CA GLY A 108 4.64 19.75 -6.42
C GLY A 108 5.83 19.82 -5.46
N GLY A 109 6.90 20.54 -5.84
CA GLY A 109 8.07 20.74 -4.99
C GLY A 109 8.79 19.46 -4.53
N ALA A 110 8.72 18.36 -5.28
CA ALA A 110 9.20 17.03 -4.91
C ALA A 110 8.45 16.39 -3.73
N SER A 111 7.22 16.78 -3.52
CA SER A 111 6.33 16.26 -2.49
C SER A 111 5.26 15.35 -3.08
N TRP A 112 4.74 14.43 -2.28
CA TRP A 112 3.85 13.36 -2.75
C TRP A 112 2.64 13.20 -1.85
N ARG A 113 1.56 12.68 -2.41
CA ARG A 113 0.37 12.24 -1.69
C ARG A 113 0.13 10.77 -1.99
N ILE A 114 -0.05 9.98 -0.95
CA ILE A 114 -0.40 8.55 -1.07
C ILE A 114 -1.91 8.40 -0.96
N VAL A 115 -2.49 7.56 -1.82
CA VAL A 115 -3.86 7.06 -1.66
C VAL A 115 -3.80 5.54 -1.58
N GLU A 116 -4.06 5.01 -0.40
CA GLU A 116 -4.24 3.58 -0.19
C GLU A 116 -5.66 3.18 -0.53
N VAL A 117 -5.83 2.14 -1.34
CA VAL A 117 -7.12 1.71 -1.87
C VAL A 117 -7.58 0.43 -1.19
N LYS A 118 -8.83 0.39 -0.76
CA LYS A 118 -9.40 -0.78 -0.07
C LYS A 118 -10.74 -1.18 -0.67
N ALA A 119 -10.87 -2.45 -1.03
CA ALA A 119 -12.12 -3.07 -1.46
C ALA A 119 -13.07 -3.29 -0.28
N SER A 120 -13.30 -2.28 0.51
CA SER A 120 -14.22 -2.27 1.66
C SER A 120 -15.10 -1.03 1.58
N THR A 121 -16.22 -1.03 2.30
CA THR A 121 -17.17 0.10 2.32
C THR A 121 -16.97 1.02 3.52
N LYS A 122 -15.92 0.83 4.30
CA LYS A 122 -15.58 1.65 5.47
C LYS A 122 -14.13 1.46 5.90
N VAL A 123 -13.61 2.47 6.57
CA VAL A 123 -12.28 2.44 7.19
C VAL A 123 -12.31 1.49 8.39
N LYS A 124 -11.25 0.69 8.53
CA LYS A 124 -11.02 -0.21 9.65
C LYS A 124 -9.68 0.11 10.32
N PRO A 125 -9.50 -0.26 11.60
CA PRO A 125 -8.23 0.00 12.32
C PRO A 125 -6.99 -0.53 11.60
N GLU A 126 -7.08 -1.73 11.03
CA GLU A 126 -5.98 -2.33 10.25
C GLU A 126 -5.60 -1.51 9.01
N HIS A 127 -6.54 -0.80 8.40
CA HIS A 127 -6.23 0.08 7.28
C HIS A 127 -5.41 1.31 7.71
N VAL A 128 -5.64 1.82 8.92
CA VAL A 128 -4.84 2.92 9.48
C VAL A 128 -3.40 2.48 9.75
N GLN A 129 -3.22 1.25 10.26
CA GLN A 129 -1.88 0.67 10.44
C GLN A 129 -1.16 0.49 9.10
N ASP A 130 -1.87 0.04 8.08
CA ASP A 130 -1.36 -0.11 6.72
C ASP A 130 -0.85 1.23 6.16
N CYS A 131 -1.66 2.29 6.25
CA CYS A 131 -1.26 3.65 5.88
C CYS A 131 -0.03 4.13 6.67
N ALA A 132 0.04 3.83 7.98
CA ALA A 132 1.16 4.23 8.83
C ALA A 132 2.49 3.61 8.37
N ILE A 133 2.48 2.32 8.02
CA ILE A 133 3.67 1.62 7.51
C ILE A 133 4.14 2.25 6.20
N GLN A 134 3.22 2.54 5.28
CA GLN A 134 3.55 3.17 4.01
C GLN A 134 4.15 4.57 4.20
N ALA A 135 3.51 5.41 5.01
CA ALA A 135 4.01 6.75 5.29
C ALA A 135 5.42 6.72 5.92
N TRP A 136 5.67 5.77 6.82
CA TRP A 136 6.99 5.60 7.43
C TRP A 136 8.05 5.19 6.40
N VAL A 137 7.75 4.24 5.50
CA VAL A 137 8.69 3.83 4.44
C VAL A 137 8.91 4.98 3.47
N HIS A 138 7.85 5.65 3.02
CA HIS A 138 7.93 6.77 2.08
C HIS A 138 8.85 7.89 2.60
N GLN A 139 8.64 8.32 3.84
CA GLN A 139 9.48 9.33 4.49
C GLN A 139 10.91 8.82 4.74
N GLY A 140 11.06 7.55 5.08
CA GLY A 140 12.35 6.91 5.33
C GLY A 140 13.27 6.84 4.13
N VAL A 141 12.71 6.74 2.91
CA VAL A 141 13.51 6.83 1.66
C VAL A 141 13.86 8.27 1.27
N GLY A 142 13.41 9.28 2.06
CA GLY A 142 13.82 10.68 1.93
C GLY A 142 12.91 11.53 1.04
N TYR A 143 11.73 11.05 0.68
CA TYR A 143 10.74 11.85 -0.05
C TYR A 143 9.79 12.55 0.90
N ALA A 144 9.40 13.79 0.54
CA ALA A 144 8.42 14.54 1.29
C ALA A 144 7.01 13.98 1.06
N LEU A 145 6.27 13.75 2.14
CA LEU A 145 4.90 13.27 2.11
C LEU A 145 3.96 14.36 2.63
N ASP A 146 3.11 14.89 1.75
CA ASP A 146 2.15 15.93 2.13
C ASP A 146 0.94 15.34 2.86
N SER A 147 0.46 14.20 2.37
CA SER A 147 -0.69 13.53 2.98
C SER A 147 -0.76 12.06 2.59
N ILE A 148 -1.49 11.31 3.39
CA ILE A 148 -1.94 9.97 3.05
C ILE A 148 -3.43 9.91 3.26
N SER A 149 -4.16 9.32 2.31
CA SER A 149 -5.59 9.08 2.41
C SER A 149 -5.91 7.62 2.14
N LEU A 150 -7.06 7.19 2.61
CA LEU A 150 -7.61 5.87 2.37
C LEU A 150 -8.85 5.99 1.51
N ALA A 151 -8.78 5.42 0.31
CA ALA A 151 -9.93 5.32 -0.59
C ALA A 151 -10.65 3.99 -0.38
N HIS A 152 -11.95 4.04 -0.21
CA HIS A 152 -12.80 2.86 -0.07
C HIS A 152 -14.05 2.99 -0.93
N ILE A 153 -14.74 1.87 -1.18
CA ILE A 153 -15.97 1.87 -1.97
C ILE A 153 -17.07 2.64 -1.23
N ASP A 154 -17.70 3.57 -1.94
CA ASP A 154 -18.95 4.19 -1.47
C ASP A 154 -20.12 3.23 -1.64
N ASN A 155 -20.70 2.78 -0.53
CA ASN A 155 -21.87 1.91 -0.56
C ASN A 155 -23.17 2.59 -1.03
N GLN A 156 -23.14 3.91 -1.25
CA GLN A 156 -24.22 4.68 -1.85
C GLN A 156 -24.03 4.89 -3.36
N PHE A 157 -22.86 4.54 -3.90
CA PHE A 157 -22.57 4.69 -5.32
C PHE A 157 -23.61 3.94 -6.16
N ARG A 158 -24.07 4.61 -7.21
CA ARG A 158 -24.98 4.02 -8.20
C ARG A 158 -24.40 4.19 -9.58
N TYR A 159 -24.04 3.09 -10.19
CA TYR A 159 -23.57 3.08 -11.57
C TYR A 159 -24.67 3.56 -12.52
N ARG A 160 -24.37 4.57 -13.33
CA ARG A 160 -25.32 5.20 -14.26
C ARG A 160 -25.17 4.76 -15.71
N GLY A 161 -24.19 3.92 -16.00
CA GLY A 161 -23.87 3.43 -17.35
C GLY A 161 -22.64 4.11 -17.94
N ASP A 162 -22.37 3.83 -19.21
CA ASP A 162 -21.33 4.45 -20.04
C ASP A 162 -19.89 4.36 -19.50
N GLY A 163 -19.65 3.46 -18.54
CA GLY A 163 -18.34 3.31 -17.92
C GLY A 163 -17.98 4.44 -16.94
N ASP A 164 -18.97 5.22 -16.51
CA ASP A 164 -18.75 6.28 -15.50
C ASP A 164 -18.79 5.68 -14.10
N TYR A 165 -17.62 5.68 -13.46
CA TYR A 165 -17.40 5.24 -12.08
C TYR A 165 -16.96 6.38 -11.16
N ASP A 166 -17.09 7.64 -11.59
CA ASP A 166 -16.78 8.79 -10.75
C ASP A 166 -17.67 8.75 -9.49
N GLY A 167 -17.03 8.85 -8.32
CA GLY A 167 -17.68 8.72 -7.02
C GLY A 167 -17.78 7.28 -6.48
N LEU A 168 -17.30 6.24 -7.19
CA LEU A 168 -17.22 4.88 -6.66
C LEU A 168 -16.29 4.81 -5.45
N LEU A 169 -15.17 5.54 -5.48
CA LEU A 169 -14.22 5.60 -4.38
C LEU A 169 -14.36 6.92 -3.64
N VAL A 170 -14.46 6.84 -2.33
CA VAL A 170 -14.43 8.00 -1.44
C VAL A 170 -13.20 7.95 -0.56
N GLU A 171 -12.50 9.09 -0.50
CA GLU A 171 -11.33 9.23 0.32
C GLU A 171 -11.68 9.64 1.75
N LYS A 172 -10.96 9.09 2.71
CA LYS A 172 -10.98 9.47 4.11
C LYS A 172 -9.56 9.71 4.59
N ASP A 173 -9.39 10.73 5.38
CA ASP A 173 -8.18 10.88 6.18
C ASP A 173 -8.15 9.75 7.21
N PRO A 174 -7.11 8.90 7.26
CA PRO A 174 -7.02 7.83 8.24
C PRO A 174 -6.89 8.33 9.69
N GLY A 175 -6.96 9.64 9.86
CA GLY A 175 -6.75 10.38 11.10
C GLY A 175 -5.34 10.97 11.10
N ALA A 176 -5.23 12.25 11.43
CA ALA A 176 -3.93 12.91 11.60
C ALA A 176 -3.05 12.02 12.48
N CYS A 177 -2.02 11.46 11.90
CA CYS A 177 -1.35 10.29 12.42
C CYS A 177 -0.39 10.63 13.59
N PRO A 178 -0.88 10.91 14.82
CA PRO A 178 -0.04 10.92 16.01
C PRO A 178 0.51 9.53 16.34
N ARG A 179 -0.08 8.48 15.71
CA ARG A 179 0.32 7.07 15.92
C ARG A 179 1.43 6.59 15.00
N ILE A 180 1.78 7.28 13.91
CA ILE A 180 2.95 6.90 13.11
C ILE A 180 4.21 7.02 13.95
N GLU A 181 4.36 8.09 14.75
CA GLU A 181 5.49 8.20 15.69
C GLU A 181 5.44 7.14 16.79
N ALA A 182 4.26 6.72 17.24
CA ALA A 182 4.11 5.69 18.26
C ALA A 182 4.40 4.29 17.68
N VAL A 183 3.88 3.97 16.49
CA VAL A 183 4.18 2.68 15.81
C VAL A 183 5.65 2.62 15.41
N ALA A 184 6.24 3.71 14.92
CA ALA A 184 7.68 3.77 14.63
C ALA A 184 8.54 3.73 15.91
N ARG A 185 8.05 4.20 17.05
CA ARG A 185 8.74 4.07 18.35
C ARG A 185 8.54 2.68 18.97
N GLU A 186 7.38 2.07 18.80
CA GLU A 186 7.10 0.70 19.24
C GLU A 186 7.72 -0.36 18.31
N SER A 187 7.89 -0.06 17.02
CA SER A 187 8.64 -0.90 16.06
C SER A 187 10.16 -0.70 16.08
N ARG A 188 10.70 0.18 16.93
CA ARG A 188 12.04 -0.02 17.46
C ARG A 188 12.00 -1.26 18.36
N PHE A 189 11.74 -2.39 17.76
CA PHE A 189 12.20 -3.66 18.29
C PHE A 189 13.71 -3.51 18.39
N GLU A 190 14.13 -3.21 19.60
CA GLU A 190 15.51 -3.35 20.02
C GLU A 190 16.00 -4.68 19.46
N SER A 191 17.20 -4.66 18.97
CA SER A 191 18.00 -5.73 18.39
C SER A 191 18.15 -6.97 19.27
N ASP A 192 17.05 -7.56 19.72
CA ASP A 192 17.04 -8.80 20.52
C ASP A 192 16.53 -10.00 19.73
N PHE A 193 16.78 -10.05 18.41
CA PHE A 193 16.74 -11.29 17.65
C PHE A 193 18.09 -12.03 17.66
N SER A 194 18.86 -11.94 18.74
CA SER A 194 20.06 -12.77 18.93
C SER A 194 19.80 -14.12 19.60
N VAL A 195 18.53 -14.49 19.82
CA VAL A 195 18.18 -15.80 20.36
C VAL A 195 17.01 -16.38 19.57
N PHE A 196 17.33 -17.12 18.48
CA PHE A 196 16.68 -18.39 18.09
C PHE A 196 17.39 -18.93 16.85
#